data_dc4b93e4c181c3bb78715eee237d2922
#
_entry.id   dc4b93e4c181c3bb78715eee237d2922
#
_cell.length_a   1.000
_cell.length_b   1.000
_cell.length_c   1.000
_cell.angle_alpha   90.00
_cell.angle_beta   90.00
_cell.angle_gamma   90.00
#
_symmetry.space_group_name_H-M   'P 1'
#
loop_
_entity.id
_entity.type
_entity.pdbx_description
1 polymer ?
#
loop_
_entity_poly.entity_id
_entity_poly.type
_entity_poly.pdbx_seq_one_letter_code
_entity_poly.pdbx_strand_id
1 'polypeptide(L)'
;MKNVQNMISFEKKYLFKSKFLSILVASLNATACVVFLEMIIHLVLKALNVEYDMFLKESIEDVLSTFMVMFVIEIVFNLGTNTKVDVNNKSLQIQTVVRFFFPRKIDIMKIEKVRVRTSKSIVVVITPHNNVSTSIKDYTKFVTLLQELNPAIEVEYKD
;
A
#
# COMPACT_ATOMS: atom_id res chain seq x y z
N MET A 1 15.93 2.61 -32.54
CA MET A 1 16.63 2.43 -31.25
C MET A 1 15.59 2.09 -30.20
N LYS A 2 15.60 0.85 -29.67
CA LYS A 2 14.73 0.47 -28.56
C LYS A 2 15.20 1.21 -27.32
N ASN A 3 14.40 2.17 -26.82
CA ASN A 3 14.59 2.72 -25.47
C ASN A 3 14.47 1.57 -24.47
N VAL A 4 15.58 1.03 -24.04
CA VAL A 4 15.62 0.15 -22.87
C VAL A 4 15.23 1.02 -21.70
N GLN A 5 13.98 0.91 -21.27
CA GLN A 5 13.52 1.56 -20.04
C GLN A 5 14.29 0.93 -18.88
N ASN A 6 15.30 1.64 -18.37
CA ASN A 6 15.98 1.26 -17.14
C ASN A 6 15.08 1.54 -15.95
N MET A 7 14.05 0.69 -15.80
CA MET A 7 13.07 0.76 -14.72
C MET A 7 13.49 -0.20 -13.61
N ILE A 8 13.89 0.35 -12.49
CA ILE A 8 14.29 -0.43 -11.30
C ILE A 8 13.06 -0.59 -10.40
N SER A 9 12.71 -1.82 -10.07
CA SER A 9 11.58 -2.14 -9.21
C SER A 9 12.05 -2.50 -7.80
N PHE A 10 11.42 -1.90 -6.80
CA PHE A 10 11.65 -2.17 -5.39
C PHE A 10 10.47 -2.90 -4.78
N GLU A 11 10.77 -4.04 -4.13
CA GLU A 11 9.75 -4.83 -3.46
C GLU A 11 9.23 -4.15 -2.20
N LYS A 12 7.91 -4.25 -2.00
CA LYS A 12 7.27 -3.83 -0.76
C LYS A 12 7.73 -4.73 0.40
N LYS A 13 7.99 -4.14 1.57
CA LYS A 13 8.18 -4.91 2.80
C LYS A 13 6.82 -5.38 3.31
N TYR A 14 6.69 -6.67 3.52
CA TYR A 14 5.51 -7.28 4.11
C TYR A 14 5.64 -7.36 5.64
N LEU A 15 4.50 -7.42 6.34
CA LEU A 15 4.47 -7.55 7.81
C LEU A 15 5.17 -8.82 8.29
N PHE A 16 5.04 -9.91 7.53
CA PHE A 16 5.69 -11.19 7.79
C PHE A 16 6.72 -11.51 6.71
N LYS A 17 7.70 -12.39 7.02
CA LYS A 17 8.68 -12.87 6.03
C LYS A 17 8.00 -13.55 4.83
N SER A 18 6.86 -14.23 5.10
CA SER A 18 6.03 -14.84 4.05
C SER A 18 5.02 -13.82 3.52
N LYS A 19 5.07 -13.56 2.22
CA LYS A 19 4.08 -12.73 1.51
C LYS A 19 2.67 -13.31 1.66
N PHE A 20 2.55 -14.63 1.55
CA PHE A 20 1.28 -15.34 1.70
C PHE A 20 0.68 -15.12 3.10
N LEU A 21 1.47 -15.28 4.16
CA LEU A 21 0.99 -15.06 5.53
C LEU A 21 0.55 -13.60 5.76
N SER A 22 1.26 -12.63 5.16
CA SER A 22 0.88 -11.21 5.25
C SER A 22 -0.47 -10.95 4.58
N ILE A 23 -0.71 -11.55 3.41
CA ILE A 23 -1.98 -11.44 2.68
C ILE A 23 -3.09 -12.11 3.49
N LEU A 24 -2.85 -13.31 4.00
CA LEU A 24 -3.82 -14.05 4.81
C LEU A 24 -4.28 -13.26 6.04
N VAL A 25 -3.33 -12.71 6.80
CA VAL A 25 -3.64 -11.90 8.00
C VAL A 25 -4.36 -10.60 7.63
N ALA A 26 -3.97 -9.94 6.53
CA ALA A 26 -4.66 -8.76 6.04
C ALA A 26 -6.12 -9.06 5.66
N SER A 27 -6.35 -10.19 4.97
CA SER A 27 -7.69 -10.64 4.58
C SER A 27 -8.56 -10.97 5.78
N LEU A 28 -8.01 -11.64 6.81
CA LEU A 28 -8.72 -11.93 8.05
C LEU A 28 -9.13 -10.65 8.77
N ASN A 29 -8.22 -9.67 8.86
CA ASN A 29 -8.51 -8.39 9.48
C ASN A 29 -9.58 -7.61 8.69
N ALA A 30 -9.49 -7.59 7.35
CA ALA A 30 -10.48 -6.93 6.51
C ALA A 30 -11.87 -7.57 6.69
N THR A 31 -11.96 -8.90 6.71
CA THR A 31 -13.21 -9.63 6.95
C THR A 31 -13.79 -9.29 8.32
N ALA A 32 -12.97 -9.31 9.38
CA ALA A 32 -13.41 -8.94 10.72
C ALA A 32 -13.94 -7.50 10.78
N CYS A 33 -13.30 -6.55 10.07
CA CYS A 33 -13.77 -5.17 9.98
C CYS A 33 -15.13 -5.06 9.27
N VAL A 34 -15.35 -5.82 8.19
CA VAL A 34 -16.63 -5.82 7.46
C VAL A 34 -17.74 -6.36 8.33
N VAL A 35 -17.52 -7.51 8.99
CA VAL A 35 -18.50 -8.12 9.91
C VAL A 35 -18.84 -7.17 11.06
N PHE A 36 -17.82 -6.55 11.67
CA PHE A 36 -18.01 -5.60 12.77
C PHE A 36 -18.78 -4.36 12.34
N LEU A 37 -18.48 -3.81 11.15
CA LEU A 37 -19.18 -2.66 10.61
C LEU A 37 -20.66 -2.99 10.35
N GLU A 38 -20.96 -4.14 9.78
CA GLU A 38 -22.34 -4.59 9.54
C GLU A 38 -23.12 -4.76 10.85
N MET A 39 -22.51 -5.33 11.88
CA MET A 39 -23.13 -5.40 13.22
C MET A 39 -23.46 -4.01 13.78
N ILE A 40 -22.57 -3.03 13.64
CA ILE A 40 -22.83 -1.64 14.08
C ILE A 40 -24.00 -1.06 13.29
N ILE A 41 -24.01 -1.19 11.98
CA ILE A 41 -25.09 -0.69 11.11
C ILE A 41 -26.41 -1.31 11.52
N HIS A 42 -26.45 -2.62 11.72
CA HIS A 42 -27.66 -3.32 12.18
C HIS A 42 -28.18 -2.77 13.50
N LEU A 43 -27.30 -2.59 14.49
CA LEU A 43 -27.67 -2.04 15.79
C LEU A 43 -28.25 -0.62 15.69
N VAL A 44 -27.63 0.23 14.86
CA VAL A 44 -28.10 1.61 14.64
C VAL A 44 -29.45 1.62 13.95
N LEU A 45 -29.65 0.85 12.90
CA LEU A 45 -30.92 0.79 12.17
C LEU A 45 -32.03 0.20 13.01
N LYS A 46 -31.73 -0.82 13.83
CA LYS A 46 -32.67 -1.37 14.81
C LYS A 46 -33.10 -0.32 15.85
N ALA A 47 -32.17 0.51 16.33
CA ALA A 47 -32.49 1.60 17.25
C ALA A 47 -33.36 2.69 16.61
N LEU A 48 -33.29 2.84 15.27
CA LEU A 48 -34.10 3.77 14.49
C LEU A 48 -35.44 3.14 14.03
N ASN A 49 -35.75 1.90 14.42
CA ASN A 49 -36.91 1.11 13.96
C ASN A 49 -36.98 0.94 12.43
N VAL A 50 -35.80 0.87 11.78
CA VAL A 50 -35.68 0.56 10.34
C VAL A 50 -35.40 -0.93 10.19
N GLU A 51 -36.25 -1.62 9.41
CA GLU A 51 -35.98 -3.00 9.04
C GLU A 51 -34.78 -3.05 8.10
N TYR A 52 -33.80 -3.85 8.45
CA TYR A 52 -32.59 -4.08 7.67
C TYR A 52 -32.25 -5.57 7.66
N ASP A 53 -32.25 -6.14 6.46
CA ASP A 53 -31.75 -7.51 6.29
C ASP A 53 -30.23 -7.49 6.29
N MET A 54 -29.63 -8.17 7.26
CA MET A 54 -28.17 -8.30 7.30
C MET A 54 -27.67 -9.04 6.06
N PHE A 55 -26.67 -8.47 5.40
CA PHE A 55 -26.00 -9.09 4.28
C PHE A 55 -25.33 -10.42 4.70
N LEU A 56 -24.76 -10.41 5.90
CA LEU A 56 -24.21 -11.60 6.55
C LEU A 56 -25.28 -12.19 7.47
N LYS A 57 -25.97 -13.22 7.01
CA LYS A 57 -27.01 -13.94 7.79
C LYS A 57 -26.42 -14.81 8.89
N GLU A 58 -25.46 -14.31 9.66
CA GLU A 58 -24.81 -14.99 10.80
C GLU A 58 -24.35 -16.44 10.50
N SER A 59 -24.33 -16.85 9.22
CA SER A 59 -23.88 -18.17 8.84
C SER A 59 -22.37 -18.19 8.65
N ILE A 60 -21.72 -19.29 9.02
CA ILE A 60 -20.29 -19.52 8.78
C ILE A 60 -19.97 -19.41 7.27
N GLU A 61 -20.92 -19.77 6.42
CA GLU A 61 -20.78 -19.72 4.96
C GLU A 61 -20.65 -18.29 4.46
N ASP A 62 -21.41 -17.34 4.99
CA ASP A 62 -21.35 -15.92 4.59
C ASP A 62 -20.04 -15.28 5.05
N VAL A 63 -19.58 -15.60 6.26
CA VAL A 63 -18.27 -15.13 6.75
C VAL A 63 -17.14 -15.71 5.90
N LEU A 64 -17.21 -17.00 5.54
CA LEU A 64 -16.22 -17.65 4.68
C LEU A 64 -16.23 -17.06 3.27
N SER A 65 -17.39 -16.80 2.70
CA SER A 65 -17.55 -16.14 1.40
C SER A 65 -16.93 -14.75 1.41
N THR A 66 -17.24 -13.94 2.42
CA THR A 66 -16.63 -12.61 2.61
C THR A 66 -15.12 -12.69 2.73
N PHE A 67 -14.60 -13.65 3.50
CA PHE A 67 -13.17 -13.88 3.61
C PHE A 67 -12.54 -14.22 2.25
N MET A 68 -13.16 -15.09 1.46
CA MET A 68 -12.63 -15.45 0.14
C MET A 68 -12.59 -14.24 -0.80
N VAL A 69 -13.62 -13.40 -0.79
CA VAL A 69 -13.64 -12.16 -1.57
C VAL A 69 -12.52 -11.22 -1.12
N MET A 70 -12.37 -10.97 0.18
CA MET A 70 -11.29 -10.13 0.72
C MET A 70 -9.92 -10.69 0.41
N PHE A 71 -9.75 -12.02 0.45
CA PHE A 71 -8.50 -12.67 0.11
C PHE A 71 -8.11 -12.47 -1.36
N VAL A 72 -9.06 -12.60 -2.28
CA VAL A 72 -8.84 -12.32 -3.71
C VAL A 72 -8.49 -10.85 -3.92
N ILE A 73 -9.21 -9.92 -3.29
CA ILE A 73 -8.95 -8.49 -3.34
C ILE A 73 -7.51 -8.20 -2.86
N GLU A 74 -7.10 -8.74 -1.72
CA GLU A 74 -5.75 -8.56 -1.18
C GLU A 74 -4.67 -9.13 -2.10
N ILE A 75 -4.90 -10.28 -2.74
CA ILE A 75 -3.99 -10.83 -3.74
C ILE A 75 -3.83 -9.84 -4.90
N VAL A 76 -4.92 -9.39 -5.49
CA VAL A 76 -4.90 -8.48 -6.64
C VAL A 76 -4.18 -7.17 -6.28
N PHE A 77 -4.49 -6.57 -5.14
CA PHE A 77 -3.83 -5.34 -4.69
C PHE A 77 -2.34 -5.53 -4.38
N ASN A 78 -1.95 -6.67 -3.82
CA ASN A 78 -0.54 -6.93 -3.51
C ASN A 78 0.31 -7.32 -4.73
N LEU A 79 -0.29 -7.83 -5.81
CA LEU A 79 0.44 -8.10 -7.06
C LEU A 79 0.94 -6.82 -7.74
N GLY A 80 0.26 -5.68 -7.52
CA GLY A 80 0.56 -4.40 -8.18
C GLY A 80 1.31 -3.37 -7.34
N THR A 81 1.57 -3.61 -6.05
CA THR A 81 2.11 -2.59 -5.13
C THR A 81 3.63 -2.50 -5.11
N ASN A 82 4.27 -2.32 -6.26
CA ASN A 82 5.72 -2.12 -6.34
C ASN A 82 6.05 -0.64 -6.54
N THR A 83 7.10 -0.18 -5.88
CA THR A 83 7.70 1.12 -6.14
C THR A 83 8.70 0.97 -7.29
N LYS A 84 8.56 1.77 -8.34
CA LYS A 84 9.42 1.73 -9.52
C LYS A 84 10.12 3.06 -9.72
N VAL A 85 11.41 3.00 -10.03
CA VAL A 85 12.24 4.16 -10.39
C VAL A 85 12.60 4.05 -11.85
N ASP A 86 12.19 5.03 -12.64
CA ASP A 86 12.63 5.20 -14.02
C ASP A 86 13.84 6.13 -14.02
N VAL A 87 15.02 5.54 -14.24
CA VAL A 87 16.30 6.24 -14.19
C VAL A 87 16.43 7.24 -15.34
N ASN A 88 15.95 6.86 -16.53
CA ASN A 88 16.09 7.70 -17.74
C ASN A 88 15.22 8.96 -17.65
N ASN A 89 13.98 8.79 -17.18
CA ASN A 89 13.02 9.90 -17.07
C ASN A 89 13.06 10.57 -15.68
N LYS A 90 13.98 10.16 -14.80
CA LYS A 90 14.10 10.65 -13.42
C LYS A 90 12.74 10.72 -12.72
N SER A 91 11.94 9.66 -12.88
CA SER A 91 10.59 9.61 -12.32
C SER A 91 10.43 8.42 -11.38
N LEU A 92 9.75 8.68 -10.27
CA LEU A 92 9.39 7.70 -9.26
C LEU A 92 7.91 7.36 -9.40
N GLN A 93 7.61 6.08 -9.60
CA GLN A 93 6.25 5.55 -9.59
C GLN A 93 5.99 4.82 -8.29
N ILE A 94 5.02 5.29 -7.51
CA ILE A 94 4.56 4.63 -6.29
C ILE A 94 3.15 4.11 -6.54
N GLN A 95 3.00 2.78 -6.50
CA GLN A 95 1.71 2.11 -6.53
C GLN A 95 1.28 1.82 -5.09
N THR A 96 0.17 2.40 -4.67
CA THR A 96 -0.49 2.08 -3.40
C THR A 96 -1.82 1.38 -3.67
N VAL A 97 -2.38 0.72 -2.67
CA VAL A 97 -3.66 -0.01 -2.78
C VAL A 97 -4.76 0.86 -3.42
N VAL A 98 -4.92 2.09 -2.95
CA VAL A 98 -5.92 3.04 -3.49
C VAL A 98 -5.57 3.53 -4.89
N ARG A 99 -4.32 3.37 -5.33
CA ARG A 99 -3.78 3.87 -6.60
C ARG A 99 -3.35 2.76 -7.55
N PHE A 100 -3.93 1.60 -7.40
CA PHE A 100 -3.68 0.48 -8.32
C PHE A 100 -3.98 0.88 -9.77
N PHE A 101 -5.09 1.59 -9.98
CA PHE A 101 -5.52 2.02 -11.30
C PHE A 101 -4.80 3.29 -11.80
N PHE A 102 -4.28 4.12 -10.89
CA PHE A 102 -3.61 5.38 -11.23
C PHE A 102 -2.31 5.52 -10.44
N PRO A 103 -1.22 4.87 -10.88
CA PRO A 103 0.08 4.99 -10.22
C PRO A 103 0.51 6.45 -10.18
N ARG A 104 0.92 6.92 -9.01
CA ARG A 104 1.42 8.27 -8.89
C ARG A 104 2.84 8.35 -9.43
N LYS A 105 3.04 9.20 -10.43
CA LYS A 105 4.37 9.58 -10.90
C LYS A 105 4.83 10.83 -10.16
N ILE A 106 6.04 10.79 -9.64
CA ILE A 106 6.71 11.88 -8.96
C ILE A 106 8.00 12.16 -9.74
N ASP A 107 8.23 13.41 -10.10
CA ASP A 107 9.50 13.85 -10.65
C ASP A 107 10.54 13.84 -9.52
N ILE A 108 11.63 13.07 -9.68
CA ILE A 108 12.67 12.93 -8.67
C ILE A 108 13.37 14.26 -8.41
N MET A 109 13.46 15.15 -9.43
CA MET A 109 14.06 16.47 -9.27
C MET A 109 13.24 17.41 -8.36
N LYS A 110 11.96 17.08 -8.10
CA LYS A 110 11.07 17.84 -7.21
C LYS A 110 11.01 17.24 -5.80
N ILE A 111 11.77 16.19 -5.51
CA ILE A 111 11.87 15.62 -4.18
C ILE A 111 12.82 16.48 -3.36
N GLU A 112 12.32 17.07 -2.28
CA GLU A 112 13.12 17.88 -1.35
C GLU A 112 13.74 17.02 -0.27
N LYS A 113 12.93 16.08 0.28
CA LYS A 113 13.32 15.31 1.44
C LYS A 113 12.78 13.89 1.38
N VAL A 114 13.58 12.96 1.85
CA VAL A 114 13.19 11.57 2.09
C VAL A 114 13.35 11.25 3.57
N ARG A 115 12.25 10.89 4.22
CA ARG A 115 12.26 10.46 5.62
C ARG A 115 12.10 8.95 5.71
N VAL A 116 13.03 8.29 6.37
CA VAL A 116 13.06 6.85 6.54
C VAL A 116 12.74 6.50 7.99
N ARG A 117 11.69 5.71 8.21
CA ARG A 117 11.42 5.06 9.50
C ARG A 117 12.01 3.66 9.47
N THR A 118 13.18 3.50 10.10
CA THR A 118 13.98 2.27 10.02
C THR A 118 13.26 1.06 10.61
N SER A 119 12.63 1.22 11.78
CA SER A 119 11.89 0.15 12.46
C SER A 119 10.78 -0.48 11.61
N LYS A 120 10.09 0.33 10.80
CA LYS A 120 8.98 -0.12 9.94
C LYS A 120 9.34 -0.27 8.47
N SER A 121 10.57 0.10 8.08
CA SER A 121 11.01 0.20 6.66
C SER A 121 10.03 1.02 5.80
N ILE A 122 9.51 2.10 6.38
CA ILE A 122 8.63 3.04 5.69
C ILE A 122 9.48 4.20 5.21
N VAL A 123 9.35 4.50 3.93
CA VAL A 123 9.98 5.66 3.29
C VAL A 123 8.89 6.67 2.96
N VAL A 124 9.06 7.89 3.44
CA VAL A 124 8.17 9.01 3.13
C VAL A 124 8.92 9.96 2.19
N VAL A 125 8.43 10.07 0.97
CA VAL A 125 8.95 10.99 -0.04
C VAL A 125 8.17 12.31 0.08
N ILE A 126 8.90 13.40 0.30
CA ILE A 126 8.36 14.74 0.54
C ILE A 126 8.68 15.61 -0.67
N THR A 127 7.65 16.19 -1.26
CA THR A 127 7.73 17.18 -2.34
C THR A 127 7.02 18.46 -1.88
N PRO A 128 7.21 19.61 -2.54
CA PRO A 128 6.57 20.87 -2.14
C PRO A 128 5.05 20.80 -1.97
N HIS A 129 4.41 19.90 -2.71
CA HIS A 129 2.94 19.83 -2.75
C HIS A 129 2.37 18.57 -2.12
N ASN A 130 3.20 17.56 -1.80
CA ASN A 130 2.70 16.26 -1.37
C ASN A 130 3.71 15.42 -0.62
N ASN A 131 3.19 14.64 0.34
CA ASN A 131 3.93 13.60 1.02
C ASN A 131 3.38 12.24 0.61
N VAL A 132 4.25 11.34 0.18
CA VAL A 132 3.85 9.97 -0.20
C VAL A 132 4.67 8.98 0.58
N SER A 133 4.00 8.07 1.28
CA SER A 133 4.66 6.99 2.02
C SER A 133 4.58 5.67 1.27
N THR A 134 5.65 4.91 1.33
CA THR A 134 5.72 3.56 0.79
C THR A 134 6.57 2.69 1.72
N SER A 135 6.26 1.40 1.76
CA SER A 135 7.07 0.44 2.52
C SER A 135 7.98 -0.31 1.56
N ILE A 136 9.29 -0.25 1.77
CA ILE A 136 10.29 -0.83 0.87
C ILE A 136 11.19 -1.77 1.67
N LYS A 137 11.38 -2.99 1.16
CA LYS A 137 12.21 -4.02 1.79
C LYS A 137 13.67 -3.58 1.86
N ASP A 138 14.20 -3.06 0.76
CA ASP A 138 15.58 -2.58 0.63
C ASP A 138 15.60 -1.05 0.49
N TYR A 139 15.18 -0.37 1.57
CA TYR A 139 15.07 1.08 1.57
C TYR A 139 16.44 1.77 1.40
N THR A 140 17.52 1.15 1.82
CA THR A 140 18.87 1.72 1.71
C THR A 140 19.25 1.89 0.24
N LYS A 141 19.12 0.83 -0.57
CA LYS A 141 19.38 0.91 -2.02
C LYS A 141 18.46 1.90 -2.71
N PHE A 142 17.18 1.96 -2.28
CA PHE A 142 16.22 2.90 -2.83
C PHE A 142 16.64 4.36 -2.56
N VAL A 143 17.02 4.68 -1.32
CA VAL A 143 17.46 6.03 -0.93
C VAL A 143 18.75 6.42 -1.65
N THR A 144 19.73 5.51 -1.70
CA THR A 144 20.99 5.75 -2.43
C THR A 144 20.71 6.06 -3.90
N LEU A 145 19.86 5.27 -4.57
CA LEU A 145 19.51 5.54 -5.97
C LEU A 145 18.83 6.90 -6.16
N LEU A 146 17.95 7.32 -5.24
CA LEU A 146 17.33 8.64 -5.32
C LEU A 146 18.34 9.76 -5.17
N GLN A 147 19.32 9.62 -4.26
CA GLN A 147 20.40 10.61 -4.07
C GLN A 147 21.38 10.64 -5.25
N GLU A 148 21.65 9.51 -5.90
CA GLU A 148 22.43 9.47 -7.13
C GLU A 148 21.74 10.23 -8.28
N LEU A 149 20.41 10.13 -8.38
CA LEU A 149 19.62 10.80 -9.41
C LEU A 149 19.37 12.29 -9.11
N ASN A 150 19.28 12.64 -7.84
CA ASN A 150 19.11 14.01 -7.33
C ASN A 150 19.88 14.20 -6.01
N PRO A 151 21.12 14.69 -6.08
CA PRO A 151 21.95 14.91 -4.88
C PRO A 151 21.42 15.98 -3.91
N ALA A 152 20.46 16.80 -4.32
CA ALA A 152 19.86 17.81 -3.47
C ALA A 152 18.85 17.23 -2.45
N ILE A 153 18.53 15.93 -2.54
CA ILE A 153 17.58 15.28 -1.62
C ILE A 153 18.17 15.20 -0.22
N GLU A 154 17.50 15.83 0.73
CA GLU A 154 17.80 15.68 2.16
C GLU A 154 17.26 14.33 2.66
N VAL A 155 18.08 13.55 3.37
CA VAL A 155 17.68 12.26 3.94
C VAL A 155 17.66 12.34 5.46
N GLU A 156 16.50 12.03 6.06
CA GLU A 156 16.29 12.00 7.50
C GLU A 156 15.92 10.58 7.94
N TYR A 157 16.71 10.01 8.84
CA TYR A 157 16.41 8.71 9.46
C TYR A 157 15.74 8.94 10.81
N LYS A 158 14.61 8.25 11.04
CA LYS A 158 13.88 8.21 12.32
C LYS A 158 13.68 6.77 12.74
N ASP A 159 13.81 6.51 13.99
CA ASP A 159 13.50 5.22 14.61
C ASP A 159 12.01 5.05 14.87
#